data_f3498a0841cae05fcebd865335353298
#
_entry.id   f3498a0841cae05fcebd865335353298
#
_cell.length_a   1.000
_cell.length_b   1.000
_cell.length_c   1.000
_cell.angle_alpha   90.00
_cell.angle_beta   90.00
_cell.angle_gamma   90.00
#
_symmetry.space_group_name_H-M   'P 1'
#
loop_
_entity.id
_entity.type
_entity.pdbx_description
1 polymer ?
#
loop_
_entity_poly.entity_id
_entity_poly.type
_entity_poly.pdbx_seq_one_letter_code
_entity_poly.pdbx_strand_id
1 'polypeptide(L)'
;MRELQDLSATYNKWYGLKVDRETELKQVYAKKYLELKNDVVKRSQKEIEVLLMQDREYLAAKKLVDNADKYYLSSKLSYNNKNTEISLLQSELKRELQLFGKERL
;
A
#
# COMPACT_ATOMS: atom_id res chain seq x y z
N MET A 1 -9.70 16.67 13.85
CA MET A 1 -10.01 16.61 12.40
C MET A 1 -8.79 16.80 11.52
N ARG A 2 -7.92 17.76 11.84
CA ARG A 2 -6.69 18.00 11.09
C ARG A 2 -5.77 16.75 11.06
N GLU A 3 -5.61 16.08 12.19
CA GLU A 3 -4.81 14.86 12.31
C GLU A 3 -5.34 13.73 11.42
N LEU A 4 -6.66 13.53 11.37
CA LEU A 4 -7.27 12.52 10.50
C LEU A 4 -7.09 12.86 9.02
N GLN A 5 -7.18 14.13 8.66
CA GLN A 5 -6.93 14.61 7.29
C GLN A 5 -5.48 14.37 6.89
N ASP A 6 -4.51 14.64 7.79
CA ASP A 6 -3.10 14.41 7.55
C ASP A 6 -2.80 12.92 7.38
N LEU A 7 -3.41 12.05 8.18
CA LEU A 7 -3.30 10.60 8.06
C LEU A 7 -3.89 10.10 6.73
N SER A 8 -5.03 10.65 6.33
CA SER A 8 -5.68 10.34 5.06
C SER A 8 -4.79 10.75 3.88
N ALA A 9 -4.19 11.93 3.92
CA ALA A 9 -3.29 12.42 2.88
C ALA A 9 -2.05 11.53 2.76
N THR A 10 -1.46 11.14 3.89
CA THR A 10 -0.31 10.23 3.92
C THR A 10 -0.67 8.85 3.36
N TYR A 11 -1.80 8.30 3.76
CA TYR A 11 -2.33 7.04 3.27
C TYR A 11 -2.52 7.06 1.74
N ASN A 12 -3.15 8.13 1.22
CA ASN A 12 -3.39 8.28 -0.22
C ASN A 12 -2.09 8.45 -1.00
N LYS A 13 -1.11 9.15 -0.44
CA LYS A 13 0.23 9.31 -1.03
C LYS A 13 0.91 7.96 -1.20
N TRP A 14 0.92 7.14 -0.17
CA TRP A 14 1.55 5.82 -0.22
C TRP A 14 0.80 4.85 -1.14
N TYR A 15 -0.53 4.96 -1.21
CA TYR A 15 -1.32 4.19 -2.17
C TYR A 15 -0.93 4.51 -3.61
N GLY A 16 -0.85 5.79 -3.96
CA GLY A 16 -0.43 6.24 -5.28
C GLY A 16 0.97 5.77 -5.63
N LEU A 17 1.91 5.88 -4.68
CA LEU A 17 3.28 5.42 -4.86
C LEU A 17 3.35 3.90 -5.05
N LYS A 18 2.58 3.14 -4.27
CA LYS A 18 2.48 1.69 -4.43
C LYS A 18 2.03 1.30 -5.83
N VAL A 19 0.98 1.93 -6.34
CA VAL A 19 0.46 1.67 -7.70
C VAL A 19 1.51 2.00 -8.76
N ASP A 20 2.20 3.13 -8.62
CA ASP A 20 3.27 3.53 -9.54
C ASP A 20 4.42 2.53 -9.54
N ARG A 21 4.84 2.07 -8.37
CA ARG A 21 5.91 1.07 -8.24
C ARG A 21 5.52 -0.29 -8.82
N GLU A 22 4.27 -0.70 -8.63
CA GLU A 22 3.75 -1.93 -9.24
C GLU A 22 3.75 -1.84 -10.77
N THR A 23 3.39 -0.69 -11.32
CA THR A 23 3.42 -0.43 -12.76
C THR A 23 4.85 -0.49 -13.30
N GLU A 24 5.80 0.16 -12.63
CA GLU A 24 7.22 0.12 -12.97
C GLU A 24 7.76 -1.32 -12.94
N LEU A 25 7.39 -2.10 -11.92
CA LEU A 25 7.79 -3.50 -11.82
C LEU A 25 7.30 -4.33 -13.02
N LYS A 26 6.04 -4.14 -13.42
CA LYS A 26 5.48 -4.80 -14.59
C LYS A 26 6.24 -4.42 -15.87
N GLN A 27 6.61 -3.15 -16.00
CA GLN A 27 7.37 -2.66 -17.15
C GLN A 27 8.76 -3.28 -17.20
N VAL A 28 9.46 -3.33 -16.07
CA VAL A 28 10.79 -3.97 -15.96
C VAL A 28 10.69 -5.45 -16.31
N TYR A 29 9.71 -6.13 -15.76
CA TYR A 29 9.47 -7.54 -16.04
C TYR A 29 9.24 -7.80 -17.54
N ALA A 30 8.34 -7.04 -18.16
CA ALA A 30 8.02 -7.19 -19.57
C ALA A 30 9.24 -6.92 -20.47
N LYS A 31 10.00 -5.88 -20.18
CA LYS A 31 11.21 -5.51 -20.91
C LYS A 31 12.25 -6.62 -20.83
N LYS A 32 12.55 -7.08 -19.65
CA LYS A 32 13.55 -8.14 -19.41
C LYS A 32 13.11 -9.48 -20.01
N TYR A 33 11.83 -9.80 -19.90
CA TYR A 33 11.27 -11.00 -20.51
C TYR A 33 11.47 -11.01 -22.03
N LEU A 34 11.17 -9.90 -22.70
CA LEU A 34 11.36 -9.76 -24.14
C LEU A 34 12.84 -9.83 -24.54
N GLU A 35 13.73 -9.21 -23.78
CA GLU A 35 15.17 -9.29 -24.02
C GLU A 35 15.66 -10.74 -23.98
N LEU A 36 15.24 -11.50 -22.99
CA LEU A 36 15.65 -12.90 -22.84
C LEU A 36 15.00 -13.81 -23.90
N LYS A 37 13.75 -13.53 -24.27
CA LYS A 37 13.04 -14.28 -25.31
C LYS A 37 13.64 -14.06 -26.70
N ASN A 38 14.10 -12.85 -26.99
CA ASN A 38 14.64 -12.47 -28.29
C ASN A 38 16.17 -12.66 -28.36
N ASP A 39 16.80 -13.20 -27.33
CA ASP A 39 18.22 -13.49 -27.32
C ASP A 39 18.56 -14.63 -28.31
N VAL A 40 19.82 -14.65 -28.74
CA VAL A 40 20.37 -15.69 -29.63
C VAL A 40 20.21 -17.08 -29.02
N VAL A 41 20.34 -17.19 -27.71
CA VAL A 41 20.13 -18.42 -26.96
C VAL A 41 18.63 -18.61 -26.72
N LYS A 42 18.07 -19.67 -27.30
CA LYS A 42 16.65 -20.01 -27.09
C LYS A 42 16.48 -20.60 -25.68
N ARG A 43 15.62 -19.98 -24.88
CA ARG A 43 15.29 -20.40 -23.52
C ARG A 43 13.82 -20.77 -23.43
N SER A 44 13.50 -21.74 -22.57
CA SER A 44 12.11 -22.04 -22.24
C SER A 44 11.54 -20.91 -21.37
N GLN A 45 10.22 -20.80 -21.32
CA GLN A 45 9.53 -19.84 -20.47
C GLN A 45 9.97 -19.94 -19.01
N LYS A 46 10.11 -21.18 -18.52
CA LYS A 46 10.55 -21.46 -17.15
C LYS A 46 11.98 -20.97 -16.87
N GLU A 47 12.87 -21.15 -17.82
CA GLU A 47 14.27 -20.66 -17.73
C GLU A 47 14.30 -19.12 -17.68
N ILE A 48 13.48 -18.45 -18.50
CA ILE A 48 13.35 -16.99 -18.50
C ILE A 48 12.86 -16.49 -17.14
N GLU A 49 11.83 -17.13 -16.59
CA GLU A 49 11.28 -16.78 -15.28
C GLU A 49 12.32 -16.91 -14.16
N VAL A 50 13.09 -17.97 -14.18
CA VAL A 50 14.17 -18.18 -13.18
C VAL A 50 15.25 -17.11 -13.30
N LEU A 51 15.66 -16.76 -14.52
CA LEU A 51 16.65 -15.71 -14.75
C LEU A 51 16.14 -14.34 -14.32
N LEU A 52 14.86 -14.06 -14.56
CA LEU A 52 14.22 -12.81 -14.14
C LEU A 52 14.22 -12.66 -12.62
N MET A 53 13.97 -13.74 -11.89
CA MET A 53 14.00 -13.72 -10.42
C MET A 53 15.39 -13.44 -9.84
N GLN A 54 16.44 -13.58 -10.64
CA GLN A 54 17.82 -13.28 -10.25
C GLN A 54 18.32 -11.93 -10.81
N ASP A 55 17.53 -11.28 -11.66
CA ASP A 55 17.90 -10.02 -12.30
C ASP A 55 17.93 -8.88 -11.27
N ARG A 56 19.02 -8.10 -11.29
CA ARG A 56 19.22 -7.00 -10.33
C ARG A 56 18.20 -5.88 -10.48
N GLU A 57 17.84 -5.51 -11.71
CA GLU A 57 16.83 -4.45 -11.96
C GLU A 57 15.45 -4.90 -11.50
N TYR A 58 15.10 -6.15 -11.79
CA TYR A 58 13.84 -6.73 -11.34
C TYR A 58 13.77 -6.79 -9.81
N LEU A 59 14.82 -7.26 -9.15
CA LEU A 59 14.88 -7.35 -7.69
C LEU A 59 14.83 -5.96 -7.05
N ALA A 60 15.50 -4.96 -7.63
CA ALA A 60 15.44 -3.58 -7.15
C ALA A 60 14.03 -3.00 -7.29
N ALA A 61 13.37 -3.20 -8.42
CA ALA A 61 11.99 -2.77 -8.64
C ALA A 61 11.02 -3.46 -7.68
N LYS A 62 11.19 -4.75 -7.45
CA LYS A 62 10.38 -5.52 -6.49
C LYS A 62 10.56 -5.01 -5.06
N LYS A 63 11.78 -4.69 -4.67
CA LYS A 63 12.05 -4.11 -3.35
C LYS A 63 11.35 -2.77 -3.16
N LEU A 64 11.32 -1.93 -4.19
CA LEU A 64 10.59 -0.66 -4.15
C LEU A 64 9.08 -0.87 -3.97
N VAL A 65 8.52 -1.87 -4.64
CA VAL A 65 7.10 -2.25 -4.45
C VAL A 65 6.86 -2.71 -3.01
N ASP A 66 7.69 -3.60 -2.50
CA ASP A 66 7.54 -4.14 -1.15
C ASP A 66 7.65 -3.04 -0.09
N ASN A 67 8.57 -2.09 -0.26
CA ASN A 67 8.71 -0.95 0.64
C ASN A 67 7.48 -0.03 0.58
N ALA A 68 7.01 0.30 -0.61
CA ALA A 68 5.82 1.14 -0.79
C ALA A 68 4.58 0.47 -0.19
N ASP A 69 4.42 -0.84 -0.39
CA ASP A 69 3.33 -1.61 0.20
C ASP A 69 3.38 -1.61 1.73
N LYS A 70 4.56 -1.80 2.30
CA LYS A 70 4.77 -1.75 3.75
C LYS A 70 4.35 -0.41 4.34
N TYR A 71 4.77 0.70 3.74
CA TYR A 71 4.40 2.04 4.20
C TYR A 71 2.92 2.32 3.98
N TYR A 72 2.36 1.85 2.88
CA TYR A 72 0.94 1.94 2.63
C TYR A 72 0.11 1.23 3.70
N LEU A 73 0.44 -0.02 4.03
CA LEU A 73 -0.25 -0.80 5.05
C LEU A 73 -0.13 -0.16 6.44
N SER A 74 1.05 0.35 6.78
CA SER A 74 1.28 1.06 8.05
C SER A 74 0.45 2.34 8.13
N SER A 75 0.40 3.13 7.06
CA SER A 75 -0.38 4.37 7.00
C SER A 75 -1.88 4.08 7.06
N LYS A 76 -2.33 3.03 6.39
CA LYS A 76 -3.72 2.57 6.41
C LYS A 76 -4.14 2.17 7.83
N LEU A 77 -3.29 1.42 8.52
CA LEU A 77 -3.54 1.01 9.90
C LEU A 77 -3.65 2.21 10.83
N SER A 78 -2.74 3.17 10.72
CA SER A 78 -2.77 4.41 11.51
C SER A 78 -4.05 5.21 11.26
N TYR A 79 -4.46 5.34 10.01
CA TYR A 79 -5.71 6.01 9.64
C TYR A 79 -6.93 5.28 10.23
N ASN A 80 -6.99 3.96 10.09
CA ASN A 80 -8.10 3.16 10.60
C ASN A 80 -8.19 3.21 12.13
N ASN A 81 -7.05 3.15 12.82
CA ASN A 81 -6.98 3.25 14.28
C ASN A 81 -7.47 4.61 14.77
N LYS A 82 -7.06 5.69 14.11
CA LYS A 82 -7.52 7.04 14.46
C LYS A 82 -9.02 7.22 14.21
N ASN A 83 -9.51 6.70 13.09
CA ASN A 83 -10.92 6.75 12.76
C ASN A 83 -11.76 5.97 13.79
N THR A 84 -11.29 4.80 14.22
CA THR A 84 -11.93 4.00 15.27
C THR A 84 -11.94 4.74 16.60
N GLU A 85 -10.82 5.35 16.99
CA GLU A 85 -10.72 6.18 18.19
C GLU A 85 -11.74 7.32 18.20
N ILE A 86 -11.85 8.06 17.09
CA ILE A 86 -12.83 9.13 16.94
C ILE A 86 -14.26 8.61 17.06
N SER A 87 -14.55 7.49 16.43
CA SER A 87 -15.88 6.85 16.51
C SER A 87 -16.25 6.45 17.93
N LEU A 88 -15.30 5.90 18.69
CA LEU A 88 -15.50 5.54 20.08
C LEU A 88 -15.76 6.78 20.96
N LEU A 89 -14.98 7.85 20.77
CA LEU A 89 -15.17 9.11 21.48
C LEU A 89 -16.53 9.72 21.19
N GLN A 90 -16.97 9.70 19.95
CA GLN A 90 -18.30 10.18 19.56
C GLN A 90 -19.42 9.36 20.21
N SER A 91 -19.26 8.04 20.27
CA SER A 91 -20.21 7.15 20.92
C SER A 91 -20.30 7.40 22.42
N GLU A 92 -19.16 7.58 23.08
CA GLU A 92 -19.12 7.92 24.51
C GLU A 92 -19.80 9.25 24.81
N LEU A 93 -19.49 10.29 24.01
CA LEU A 93 -20.10 11.60 24.15
C LEU A 93 -21.62 11.54 23.99
N LYS A 94 -22.08 10.83 22.98
CA LYS A 94 -23.51 10.62 22.73
C LYS A 94 -24.20 9.91 23.90
N ARG A 95 -23.53 8.91 24.44
CA ARG A 95 -24.02 8.17 25.62
C ARG A 95 -24.12 9.06 26.84
N GLU A 96 -23.10 9.88 27.11
CA GLU A 96 -23.11 10.85 28.22
C GLU A 96 -24.24 11.87 28.06
N LEU A 97 -24.43 12.40 26.88
CA LEU A 97 -25.51 13.34 26.60
C LEU A 97 -26.91 12.71 26.82
N GLN A 98 -27.09 11.45 26.49
CA GLN A 98 -28.34 10.72 26.74
C GLN A 98 -28.59 10.50 28.23
N LEU A 99 -27.56 10.14 28.97
CA LEU A 99 -27.64 9.99 30.43
C LEU A 99 -27.95 11.31 31.12
N PHE A 100 -27.29 12.39 30.68
CA PHE A 100 -27.51 13.73 31.21
C PHE A 100 -28.95 14.23 30.94
N GLY A 101 -29.46 13.95 29.74
CA GLY A 101 -30.83 14.25 29.38
C GLY A 101 -31.86 13.52 30.24
N LYS A 102 -31.61 12.28 30.63
CA LYS A 102 -32.46 11.49 31.53
C LYS A 102 -32.48 12.01 32.96
N GLU A 103 -31.34 12.50 33.45
CA GLU A 103 -31.23 13.08 34.80
C GLU A 103 -32.01 14.40 34.95
N ARG A 104 -32.21 15.11 33.85
CA ARG A 104 -33.00 16.35 33.83
C ARG A 104 -34.50 16.15 33.85
N LEU A 105 -34.94 14.98 33.54
CA LEU A 105 -36.38 14.62 33.54
C LEU A 105 -36.79 14.08 34.90
#